data_7091e710fb6ea0026d2369f29d271c13
#
_entry.id   7091e710fb6ea0026d2369f29d271c13
#
_cell.length_a   1.000
_cell.length_b   1.000
_cell.length_c   1.000
_cell.angle_alpha   90.00
_cell.angle_beta   90.00
_cell.angle_gamma   90.00
#
_symmetry.space_group_name_H-M   'P 1'
#
loop_
_entity.id
_entity.type
_entity.pdbx_description
1 polymer ?
#
loop_
_entity_poly.entity_id
_entity_poly.type
_entity_poly.pdbx_seq_one_letter_code
_entity_poly.pdbx_strand_id
1 'polypeptide(L)'
;VKGQSDLISAVVLISAALVMSVSFLGYASSLLSEKTSENELNNLLQKEIANTVIYKEYIKNETVYLGVVRVDGTKTTYYYLAVNNTYCDIRGLISGGDFPQALSLAVPSSRVYIMTTDGQYVQLSMLTPYKNSITTVSLGLFHHEGGNELLKINFTNAIPNSPPTNPNCLVIILFVQVNNNYYEVGRYYETI
;
A
#
# COMPACT_ATOMS: atom_id res chain seq x y z
N VAL A 1 38.32 -51.45 -27.03
CA VAL A 1 37.06 -50.73 -27.32
C VAL A 1 36.23 -50.47 -26.04
N LYS A 2 36.31 -51.32 -24.96
CA LYS A 2 35.55 -51.09 -23.71
C LYS A 2 35.97 -49.81 -22.93
N GLY A 3 37.22 -49.45 -22.88
CA GLY A 3 37.70 -48.30 -22.11
C GLY A 3 37.30 -46.91 -22.64
N GLN A 4 37.04 -46.77 -23.94
CA GLN A 4 36.60 -45.49 -24.53
C GLN A 4 35.13 -45.16 -24.19
N SER A 5 34.28 -46.18 -24.10
CA SER A 5 32.86 -46.01 -23.73
C SER A 5 32.70 -45.51 -22.30
N ASP A 6 33.53 -46.06 -21.38
CA ASP A 6 33.47 -45.67 -19.96
C ASP A 6 33.99 -44.25 -19.74
N LEU A 7 34.98 -43.81 -20.51
CA LEU A 7 35.50 -42.44 -20.42
C LEU A 7 34.49 -41.40 -20.95
N ILE A 8 33.83 -41.71 -22.06
CA ILE A 8 32.79 -40.83 -22.61
C ILE A 8 31.61 -40.72 -21.64
N SER A 9 31.17 -41.83 -21.04
CA SER A 9 30.10 -41.85 -20.06
C SER A 9 30.44 -41.01 -18.81
N ALA A 10 31.66 -41.12 -18.34
CA ALA A 10 32.12 -40.30 -17.20
C ALA A 10 32.12 -38.80 -17.51
N VAL A 11 32.60 -38.42 -18.70
CA VAL A 11 32.61 -37.01 -19.14
C VAL A 11 31.19 -36.46 -19.27
N VAL A 12 30.27 -37.22 -19.83
CA VAL A 12 28.85 -36.84 -19.95
C VAL A 12 28.19 -36.66 -18.59
N LEU A 13 28.44 -37.58 -17.64
CA LEU A 13 27.92 -37.49 -16.27
C LEU A 13 28.43 -36.24 -15.54
N ILE A 14 29.75 -36.00 -15.63
CA ILE A 14 30.37 -34.80 -14.99
C ILE A 14 29.81 -33.52 -15.60
N SER A 15 29.66 -33.48 -16.93
CA SER A 15 29.09 -32.32 -17.61
C SER A 15 27.64 -32.08 -17.21
N ALA A 16 26.83 -33.14 -17.13
CA ALA A 16 25.44 -33.06 -16.69
C ALA A 16 25.36 -32.56 -15.22
N ALA A 17 26.20 -33.08 -14.34
CA ALA A 17 26.25 -32.67 -12.94
C ALA A 17 26.65 -31.19 -12.80
N LEU A 18 27.61 -30.70 -13.58
CA LEU A 18 27.99 -29.29 -13.60
C LEU A 18 26.86 -28.38 -14.06
N VAL A 19 26.17 -28.74 -15.14
CA VAL A 19 25.04 -27.95 -15.65
C VAL A 19 23.92 -27.89 -14.62
N MET A 20 23.58 -29.01 -13.98
CA MET A 20 22.56 -29.03 -12.90
C MET A 20 22.98 -28.18 -11.71
N SER A 21 24.24 -28.24 -11.30
CA SER A 21 24.76 -27.45 -10.17
C SER A 21 24.70 -25.95 -10.44
N VAL A 22 25.11 -25.51 -11.64
CA VAL A 22 25.04 -24.08 -12.02
C VAL A 22 23.60 -23.61 -12.12
N SER A 23 22.69 -24.42 -12.67
CA SER A 23 21.27 -24.11 -12.76
C SER A 23 20.64 -23.98 -11.37
N PHE A 24 20.96 -24.89 -10.46
CA PHE A 24 20.48 -24.84 -9.08
C PHE A 24 21.01 -23.61 -8.33
N LEU A 25 22.29 -23.27 -8.47
CA LEU A 25 22.87 -22.06 -7.88
C LEU A 25 22.21 -20.79 -8.42
N GLY A 26 21.95 -20.73 -9.72
CA GLY A 26 21.23 -19.61 -10.35
C GLY A 26 19.83 -19.45 -9.78
N TYR A 27 19.07 -20.55 -9.66
CA TYR A 27 17.74 -20.54 -9.07
C TYR A 27 17.75 -20.15 -7.59
N ALA A 28 18.66 -20.73 -6.79
CA ALA A 28 18.80 -20.38 -5.38
C ALA A 28 19.18 -18.92 -5.17
N SER A 29 20.09 -18.38 -5.99
CA SER A 29 20.47 -16.96 -5.96
C SER A 29 19.29 -16.04 -6.28
N SER A 30 18.46 -16.39 -7.28
CA SER A 30 17.25 -15.64 -7.63
C SER A 30 16.24 -15.61 -6.48
N LEU A 31 15.98 -16.76 -5.85
CA LEU A 31 15.08 -16.83 -4.69
C LEU A 31 15.59 -16.03 -3.49
N LEU A 32 16.90 -16.08 -3.21
CA LEU A 32 17.51 -15.30 -2.14
C LEU A 32 17.40 -13.80 -2.40
N SER A 33 17.63 -13.36 -3.64
CA SER A 33 17.48 -11.95 -4.03
C SER A 33 16.06 -11.47 -3.87
N GLU A 34 15.07 -12.26 -4.29
CA GLU A 34 13.66 -11.93 -4.13
C GLU A 34 13.25 -11.80 -2.66
N LYS A 35 13.64 -12.77 -1.81
CA LYS A 35 13.37 -12.75 -0.37
C LYS A 35 14.07 -11.60 0.35
N THR A 36 15.28 -11.25 -0.05
CA THR A 36 16.00 -10.10 0.52
C THR A 36 15.27 -8.80 0.19
N SER A 37 14.86 -8.60 -1.06
CA SER A 37 14.12 -7.42 -1.49
C SER A 37 12.75 -7.30 -0.77
N GLU A 38 12.03 -8.41 -0.59
CA GLU A 38 10.77 -8.44 0.17
C GLU A 38 10.99 -8.06 1.64
N ASN A 39 12.03 -8.59 2.27
CA ASN A 39 12.37 -8.27 3.66
C ASN A 39 12.78 -6.80 3.82
N GLU A 40 13.55 -6.24 2.90
CA GLU A 40 13.93 -4.83 2.90
C GLU A 40 12.71 -3.92 2.79
N LEU A 41 11.77 -4.23 1.88
CA LEU A 41 10.51 -3.51 1.74
C LEU A 41 9.71 -3.58 3.04
N ASN A 42 9.52 -4.77 3.61
CA ASN A 42 8.77 -4.94 4.85
C ASN A 42 9.40 -4.16 6.02
N ASN A 43 10.71 -4.18 6.17
CA ASN A 43 11.43 -3.42 7.20
C ASN A 43 11.23 -1.91 7.01
N LEU A 44 11.29 -1.42 5.76
CA LEU A 44 11.04 -0.02 5.44
C LEU A 44 9.61 0.37 5.82
N LEU A 45 8.62 -0.42 5.43
CA LEU A 45 7.21 -0.13 5.72
C LEU A 45 6.93 -0.18 7.22
N GLN A 46 7.47 -1.14 7.96
CA GLN A 46 7.35 -1.19 9.43
C GLN A 46 7.96 0.05 10.09
N LYS A 47 9.08 0.54 9.58
CA LYS A 47 9.70 1.78 10.05
C LYS A 47 8.79 2.99 9.77
N GLU A 48 8.19 3.08 8.58
CA GLU A 48 7.28 4.16 8.23
C GLU A 48 6.01 4.14 9.11
N ILE A 49 5.44 2.96 9.35
CA ILE A 49 4.29 2.78 10.24
C ILE A 49 4.64 3.23 11.67
N ALA A 50 5.79 2.80 12.20
CA ALA A 50 6.22 3.14 13.56
C ALA A 50 6.50 4.65 13.72
N ASN A 51 6.92 5.32 12.65
CA ASN A 51 7.23 6.75 12.66
C ASN A 51 6.03 7.65 12.35
N THR A 52 4.89 7.09 11.92
CA THR A 52 3.71 7.87 11.52
C THR A 52 2.60 7.72 12.54
N VAL A 53 2.21 8.82 13.18
CA VAL A 53 1.09 8.85 14.12
C VAL A 53 0.02 9.78 13.57
N ILE A 54 -1.21 9.30 13.52
CA ILE A 54 -2.39 10.05 13.07
C ILE A 54 -3.34 10.18 14.25
N TYR A 55 -3.82 11.38 14.52
CA TYR A 55 -4.83 11.62 15.55
C TYR A 55 -5.79 12.72 15.13
N LYS A 56 -6.98 12.73 15.74
CA LYS A 56 -7.96 13.78 15.52
C LYS A 56 -7.56 15.02 16.32
N GLU A 57 -7.50 16.13 15.64
CA GLU A 57 -7.35 17.43 16.29
C GLU A 57 -8.74 18.04 16.57
N TYR A 58 -9.50 18.30 15.52
CA TYR A 58 -10.88 18.78 15.65
C TYR A 58 -11.67 18.63 14.34
N ILE A 59 -12.98 18.84 14.42
CA ILE A 59 -13.88 18.96 13.26
C ILE A 59 -14.50 20.35 13.28
N LYS A 60 -14.51 21.04 12.15
CA LYS A 60 -15.15 22.34 11.99
C LYS A 60 -15.70 22.51 10.57
N ASN A 61 -16.99 22.88 10.46
CA ASN A 61 -17.63 23.21 9.19
C ASN A 61 -17.37 22.15 8.11
N GLU A 62 -17.71 20.89 8.39
CA GLU A 62 -17.57 19.76 7.44
C GLU A 62 -16.10 19.50 7.01
N THR A 63 -15.16 19.94 7.81
CA THR A 63 -13.73 19.68 7.62
C THR A 63 -13.18 18.97 8.83
N VAL A 64 -12.56 17.81 8.61
CA VAL A 64 -11.77 17.11 9.60
C VAL A 64 -10.33 17.64 9.54
N TYR A 65 -9.80 17.95 10.71
CA TYR A 65 -8.40 18.33 10.91
C TYR A 65 -7.71 17.19 11.66
N LEU A 66 -6.81 16.50 10.97
CA LEU A 66 -6.01 15.42 11.54
C LEU A 66 -4.59 15.91 11.80
N GLY A 67 -4.11 15.70 13.01
CA GLY A 67 -2.70 15.82 13.31
C GLY A 67 -1.96 14.62 12.73
N VAL A 68 -0.95 14.89 11.93
CA VAL A 68 -0.01 13.86 11.44
C VAL A 68 1.34 14.18 12.06
N VAL A 69 1.84 13.26 12.86
CA VAL A 69 3.14 13.40 13.52
C VAL A 69 4.12 12.43 12.92
N ARG A 70 5.28 12.94 12.58
CA ARG A 70 6.42 12.13 12.21
C ARG A 70 7.42 12.09 13.37
N VAL A 71 7.54 10.92 14.01
CA VAL A 71 8.32 10.76 15.24
C VAL A 71 9.81 10.95 15.03
N ASP A 72 10.32 10.55 13.86
CA ASP A 72 11.73 10.73 13.50
C ASP A 72 12.09 12.16 13.02
N GLY A 73 11.09 13.04 12.91
CA GLY A 73 11.27 14.43 12.49
C GLY A 73 11.70 14.61 11.02
N THR A 74 11.70 13.55 10.22
CA THR A 74 12.11 13.64 8.82
C THR A 74 10.98 14.19 7.93
N LYS A 75 11.37 14.91 6.88
CA LYS A 75 10.42 15.37 5.85
C LYS A 75 9.99 14.20 4.99
N THR A 76 8.71 14.15 4.64
CA THR A 76 8.17 13.13 3.75
C THR A 76 6.95 13.64 2.99
N THR A 77 6.59 12.96 1.92
CA THR A 77 5.32 13.20 1.24
C THR A 77 4.41 12.02 1.47
N TYR A 78 3.28 12.28 2.12
CA TYR A 78 2.20 11.33 2.24
C TYR A 78 1.21 11.50 1.09
N TYR A 79 0.61 10.40 0.72
CA TYR A 79 -0.56 10.37 -0.13
C TYR A 79 -1.73 9.91 0.74
N TYR A 80 -2.92 10.42 0.49
CA TYR A 80 -4.06 10.02 1.31
C TYR A 80 -5.30 9.75 0.45
N LEU A 81 -6.10 8.85 0.95
CA LEU A 81 -7.40 8.52 0.41
C LEU A 81 -8.43 8.76 1.51
N ALA A 82 -9.45 9.55 1.21
CA ALA A 82 -10.57 9.77 2.11
C ALA A 82 -11.82 9.14 1.51
N VAL A 83 -12.52 8.33 2.29
CA VAL A 83 -13.71 7.59 1.87
C VAL A 83 -14.82 7.81 2.90
N ASN A 84 -16.03 8.14 2.45
CA ASN A 84 -17.20 8.24 3.30
C ASN A 84 -18.14 7.07 3.02
N ASN A 85 -18.50 6.31 4.04
CA ASN A 85 -19.48 5.23 3.94
C ASN A 85 -20.11 4.88 5.29
N THR A 86 -21.17 4.05 5.24
CA THR A 86 -21.89 3.55 6.43
C THR A 86 -21.16 2.46 7.19
N TYR A 87 -20.12 1.86 6.64
CA TYR A 87 -19.50 0.64 7.18
C TYR A 87 -18.18 0.89 7.92
N CYS A 88 -17.68 2.13 7.93
CA CYS A 88 -16.35 2.48 8.47
C CYS A 88 -15.22 1.64 7.87
N ASP A 89 -15.29 1.36 6.58
CA ASP A 89 -14.28 0.59 5.86
C ASP A 89 -14.06 1.12 4.43
N ILE A 90 -13.21 0.43 3.68
CA ILE A 90 -12.87 0.80 2.30
C ILE A 90 -13.98 0.50 1.28
N ARG A 91 -15.10 -0.15 1.65
CA ARG A 91 -16.20 -0.46 0.71
C ARG A 91 -16.86 0.76 0.10
N GLY A 92 -16.72 1.92 0.73
CA GLY A 92 -17.19 3.19 0.19
C GLY A 92 -16.55 3.60 -1.15
N LEU A 93 -15.38 3.06 -1.49
CA LEU A 93 -14.73 3.31 -2.77
C LEU A 93 -15.58 2.88 -3.98
N ILE A 94 -16.42 1.85 -3.83
CA ILE A 94 -17.31 1.37 -4.90
C ILE A 94 -18.41 2.36 -5.24
N SER A 95 -18.88 3.11 -4.26
CA SER A 95 -20.01 4.05 -4.43
C SER A 95 -19.59 5.42 -4.98
N GLY A 96 -18.34 5.60 -5.37
CA GLY A 96 -17.85 6.84 -5.96
C GLY A 96 -17.65 7.95 -4.95
N GLY A 97 -17.42 7.60 -3.68
CA GLY A 97 -17.18 8.54 -2.59
C GLY A 97 -15.76 9.10 -2.51
N ASP A 98 -15.03 9.10 -3.62
CA ASP A 98 -13.72 9.76 -3.67
C ASP A 98 -13.91 11.27 -3.53
N PHE A 99 -13.28 11.87 -2.54
CA PHE A 99 -13.31 13.32 -2.39
C PHE A 99 -12.44 13.99 -3.43
N PRO A 100 -12.97 14.95 -4.21
CA PRO A 100 -12.13 15.78 -5.07
C PRO A 100 -11.20 16.60 -4.18
N GLN A 101 -9.92 16.28 -4.21
CA GLN A 101 -8.89 17.00 -3.51
C GLN A 101 -8.34 18.11 -4.42
N ALA A 102 -7.94 19.24 -3.83
CA ALA A 102 -7.36 20.35 -4.59
C ALA A 102 -6.06 19.96 -5.32
N LEU A 103 -5.32 18.99 -4.75
CA LEU A 103 -4.16 18.36 -5.36
C LEU A 103 -4.38 16.84 -5.30
N SER A 104 -4.81 16.23 -6.38
CA SER A 104 -5.01 14.78 -6.45
C SER A 104 -4.23 14.18 -7.60
N LEU A 105 -3.70 13.00 -7.35
CA LEU A 105 -2.99 12.18 -8.32
C LEU A 105 -3.83 10.95 -8.65
N ALA A 106 -4.20 10.78 -9.91
CA ALA A 106 -4.86 9.56 -10.37
C ALA A 106 -3.83 8.42 -10.47
N VAL A 107 -4.04 7.37 -9.69
CA VAL A 107 -3.14 6.23 -9.57
C VAL A 107 -3.87 4.94 -9.93
N PRO A 108 -3.26 4.02 -10.72
CA PRO A 108 -3.82 2.69 -10.93
C PRO A 108 -4.02 1.95 -9.60
N SER A 109 -5.18 1.37 -9.38
CA SER A 109 -5.50 0.62 -8.15
C SER A 109 -4.60 -0.59 -7.92
N SER A 110 -3.97 -1.11 -8.99
CA SER A 110 -2.93 -2.15 -8.91
C SER A 110 -1.62 -1.70 -8.28
N ARG A 111 -1.42 -0.39 -8.09
CA ARG A 111 -0.24 0.19 -7.42
C ARG A 111 -0.53 0.62 -5.98
N VAL A 112 -1.76 0.49 -5.53
CA VAL A 112 -2.18 0.88 -4.18
C VAL A 112 -2.34 -0.38 -3.33
N TYR A 113 -1.62 -0.43 -2.23
CA TYR A 113 -1.58 -1.56 -1.32
C TYR A 113 -2.20 -1.17 0.02
N ILE A 114 -3.24 -1.87 0.40
CA ILE A 114 -3.97 -1.69 1.65
C ILE A 114 -3.54 -2.76 2.64
N MET A 115 -3.35 -2.37 3.88
CA MET A 115 -3.01 -3.30 4.96
C MET A 115 -4.29 -3.98 5.47
N THR A 116 -4.30 -5.30 5.47
CA THR A 116 -5.37 -6.12 6.01
C THR A 116 -5.23 -6.26 7.54
N THR A 117 -6.24 -6.79 8.20
CA THR A 117 -6.27 -6.94 9.67
C THR A 117 -5.18 -7.87 10.23
N ASP A 118 -4.65 -8.76 9.41
CA ASP A 118 -3.53 -9.65 9.71
C ASP A 118 -2.15 -9.06 9.38
N GLY A 119 -2.13 -7.77 8.98
CA GLY A 119 -0.90 -7.03 8.69
C GLY A 119 -0.28 -7.30 7.31
N GLN A 120 -1.00 -8.00 6.44
CA GLN A 120 -0.55 -8.26 5.08
C GLN A 120 -0.94 -7.12 4.14
N TYR A 121 -0.09 -6.83 3.14
CA TYR A 121 -0.41 -5.89 2.09
C TYR A 121 -1.07 -6.59 0.90
N VAL A 122 -2.25 -6.09 0.52
CA VAL A 122 -3.01 -6.59 -0.63
C VAL A 122 -3.28 -5.44 -1.59
N GLN A 123 -3.12 -5.67 -2.88
CA GLN A 123 -3.46 -4.67 -3.91
C GLN A 123 -4.94 -4.32 -3.83
N LEU A 124 -5.27 -3.03 -3.89
CA LEU A 124 -6.64 -2.56 -3.87
C LEU A 124 -7.48 -3.18 -4.99
N SER A 125 -6.90 -3.38 -6.17
CA SER A 125 -7.54 -4.04 -7.32
C SER A 125 -7.92 -5.51 -7.08
N MET A 126 -7.34 -6.15 -6.07
CA MET A 126 -7.59 -7.57 -5.75
C MET A 126 -8.56 -7.76 -4.59
N LEU A 127 -8.87 -6.71 -3.84
CA LEU A 127 -9.77 -6.80 -2.71
C LEU A 127 -11.21 -7.06 -3.16
N THR A 128 -11.87 -7.99 -2.51
CA THR A 128 -13.31 -8.18 -2.64
C THR A 128 -14.04 -7.18 -1.74
N PRO A 129 -15.04 -6.43 -2.21
CA PRO A 129 -15.80 -6.55 -3.47
C PRO A 129 -15.23 -5.76 -4.65
N TYR A 130 -14.03 -5.18 -4.56
CA TYR A 130 -13.46 -4.24 -5.55
C TYR A 130 -12.83 -4.92 -6.76
N LYS A 131 -12.70 -6.24 -6.73
CA LYS A 131 -12.06 -7.00 -7.80
C LYS A 131 -12.64 -6.64 -9.17
N ASN A 132 -11.78 -6.08 -10.05
CA ASN A 132 -12.09 -5.63 -11.41
C ASN A 132 -13.06 -4.42 -11.53
N SER A 133 -13.47 -3.78 -10.44
CA SER A 133 -14.40 -2.63 -10.48
C SER A 133 -13.71 -1.28 -10.38
N ILE A 134 -12.59 -1.19 -9.65
CA ILE A 134 -11.81 0.04 -9.50
C ILE A 134 -10.51 -0.10 -10.30
N THR A 135 -10.37 0.71 -11.34
CA THR A 135 -9.15 0.73 -12.16
C THR A 135 -8.17 1.82 -11.71
N THR A 136 -8.70 2.94 -11.22
CA THR A 136 -7.92 4.09 -10.75
C THR A 136 -8.52 4.65 -9.46
N VAL A 137 -7.67 5.19 -8.61
CA VAL A 137 -8.05 5.94 -7.40
C VAL A 137 -7.37 7.30 -7.42
N SER A 138 -8.05 8.31 -6.87
CA SER A 138 -7.49 9.66 -6.71
C SER A 138 -6.90 9.81 -5.33
N LEU A 139 -5.57 9.91 -5.22
CA LEU A 139 -4.86 10.15 -3.97
C LEU A 139 -4.58 11.64 -3.81
N GLY A 140 -4.96 12.22 -2.66
CA GLY A 140 -4.52 13.55 -2.27
C GLY A 140 -3.04 13.55 -1.87
N LEU A 141 -2.36 14.70 -2.04
CA LEU A 141 -0.98 14.89 -1.62
C LEU A 141 -0.92 15.69 -0.32
N PHE A 142 -0.05 15.27 0.57
CA PHE A 142 0.26 15.96 1.81
C PHE A 142 1.77 16.00 2.04
N HIS A 143 2.36 17.17 1.86
CA HIS A 143 3.79 17.38 2.14
C HIS A 143 3.97 17.64 3.63
N HIS A 144 4.76 16.79 4.27
CA HIS A 144 5.06 16.84 5.68
C HIS A 144 6.51 17.30 5.90
N GLU A 145 6.69 18.44 6.55
CA GLU A 145 7.99 19.08 6.76
C GLU A 145 8.77 18.54 7.98
N GLY A 146 8.17 17.60 8.70
CA GLY A 146 8.67 17.02 9.94
C GLY A 146 7.96 17.61 11.18
N GLY A 147 7.81 16.82 12.22
CA GLY A 147 7.13 17.24 13.45
C GLY A 147 5.65 16.92 13.48
N ASN A 148 4.83 17.89 13.86
CA ASN A 148 3.36 17.78 13.93
C ASN A 148 2.71 18.73 12.92
N GLU A 149 1.97 18.20 11.97
CA GLU A 149 1.29 18.98 10.95
C GLU A 149 -0.17 18.60 10.77
N LEU A 150 -0.98 19.54 10.27
CA LEU A 150 -2.41 19.36 10.10
C LEU A 150 -2.78 19.01 8.67
N LEU A 151 -3.30 17.81 8.49
CA LEU A 151 -3.99 17.41 7.27
C LEU A 151 -5.46 17.84 7.34
N LYS A 152 -5.89 18.64 6.36
CA LYS A 152 -7.26 19.15 6.27
C LYS A 152 -8.03 18.40 5.21
N ILE A 153 -9.15 17.79 5.57
CA ILE A 153 -10.02 17.04 4.66
C ILE A 153 -11.43 17.60 4.77
N ASN A 154 -11.89 18.26 3.70
CA ASN A 154 -13.26 18.71 3.59
C ASN A 154 -14.12 17.57 3.04
N PHE A 155 -15.19 17.22 3.76
CA PHE A 155 -16.09 16.12 3.40
C PHE A 155 -17.48 16.57 2.90
N THR A 156 -17.67 17.87 2.65
CA THR A 156 -18.95 18.44 2.17
C THR A 156 -19.47 17.78 0.90
N ASN A 157 -18.59 17.42 -0.01
CA ASN A 157 -18.95 16.84 -1.31
C ASN A 157 -19.05 15.31 -1.29
N ALA A 158 -18.91 14.71 -0.14
CA ALA A 158 -18.84 13.26 0.04
C ALA A 158 -20.19 12.63 0.42
N ILE A 159 -21.25 13.42 0.56
CA ILE A 159 -22.57 12.91 0.92
C ILE A 159 -23.18 12.29 -0.35
N PRO A 160 -23.35 10.96 -0.42
CA PRO A 160 -24.13 10.36 -1.47
C PRO A 160 -25.55 10.95 -1.41
N ASN A 161 -26.18 11.14 -2.56
CA ASN A 161 -27.54 11.70 -2.71
C ASN A 161 -28.67 10.84 -2.04
N SER A 162 -28.34 10.01 -1.09
CA SER A 162 -29.27 9.20 -0.31
C SER A 162 -29.38 9.79 1.10
N PRO A 163 -30.61 9.96 1.64
CA PRO A 163 -30.75 10.42 3.01
C PRO A 163 -30.05 9.43 3.96
N PRO A 164 -29.21 9.90 4.86
CA PRO A 164 -28.47 9.04 5.78
C PRO A 164 -29.46 8.42 6.77
N THR A 165 -29.73 7.14 6.61
CA THR A 165 -30.50 6.36 7.61
C THR A 165 -29.57 5.83 8.73
N ASN A 166 -28.25 5.96 8.57
CA ASN A 166 -27.22 5.53 9.51
C ASN A 166 -26.10 6.58 9.62
N PRO A 167 -25.36 6.64 10.72
CA PRO A 167 -24.22 7.52 10.85
C PRO A 167 -23.21 7.23 9.72
N ASN A 168 -22.79 8.30 9.07
CA ASN A 168 -21.74 8.22 8.07
C ASN A 168 -20.38 8.07 8.77
N CYS A 169 -19.50 7.32 8.14
CA CYS A 169 -18.15 7.14 8.64
C CYS A 169 -17.14 7.62 7.59
N LEU A 170 -16.25 8.51 8.01
CA LEU A 170 -15.13 8.96 7.23
C LEU A 170 -13.94 8.06 7.52
N VAL A 171 -13.42 7.41 6.50
CA VAL A 171 -12.18 6.61 6.57
C VAL A 171 -11.08 7.35 5.83
N ILE A 172 -9.99 7.62 6.51
CA ILE A 172 -8.83 8.31 5.95
C ILE A 172 -7.64 7.38 6.04
N ILE A 173 -7.02 7.12 4.90
CA ILE A 173 -5.89 6.20 4.79
C ILE A 173 -4.69 6.99 4.29
N LEU A 174 -3.57 6.91 5.00
CA LEU A 174 -2.30 7.50 4.59
C LEU A 174 -1.41 6.45 3.93
N PHE A 175 -0.75 6.85 2.87
CA PHE A 175 0.19 6.03 2.10
C PHE A 175 1.55 6.72 2.00
N VAL A 176 2.58 5.90 1.90
CA VAL A 176 3.92 6.31 1.42
C VAL A 176 4.20 5.67 0.07
N GLN A 177 4.96 6.35 -0.77
CA GLN A 177 5.38 5.84 -2.07
C GLN A 177 6.72 5.13 -1.95
N VAL A 178 6.77 3.86 -2.35
CA VAL A 178 8.00 3.05 -2.45
C VAL A 178 8.01 2.36 -3.81
N ASN A 179 9.09 2.52 -4.57
CA ASN A 179 9.25 1.89 -5.89
C ASN A 179 8.04 2.09 -6.82
N ASN A 180 7.48 3.31 -6.83
CA ASN A 180 6.31 3.70 -7.64
C ASN A 180 4.98 2.99 -7.25
N ASN A 181 4.94 2.32 -6.09
CA ASN A 181 3.75 1.77 -5.45
C ASN A 181 3.41 2.57 -4.18
N TYR A 182 2.15 2.54 -3.77
CA TYR A 182 1.63 3.27 -2.62
C TYR A 182 1.20 2.28 -1.55
N TYR A 183 1.85 2.32 -0.39
CA TYR A 183 1.62 1.42 0.73
C TYR A 183 0.99 2.14 1.89
N GLU A 184 -0.08 1.61 2.43
CA GLU A 184 -0.73 2.13 3.62
C GLU A 184 0.23 2.11 4.81
N VAL A 185 0.34 3.25 5.51
CA VAL A 185 1.14 3.39 6.74
C VAL A 185 0.31 3.81 7.93
N GLY A 186 -0.95 4.21 7.71
CA GLY A 186 -1.85 4.55 8.78
C GLY A 186 -3.27 4.73 8.31
N ARG A 187 -4.22 4.51 9.22
CA ARG A 187 -5.65 4.63 8.94
C ARG A 187 -6.36 5.30 10.10
N TYR A 188 -7.27 6.19 9.79
CA TYR A 188 -8.11 6.87 10.77
C TYR A 188 -9.58 6.73 10.41
N TYR A 189 -10.43 6.56 11.43
CA TYR A 189 -11.88 6.45 11.29
C TYR A 189 -12.56 7.53 12.10
N GLU A 190 -13.57 8.19 11.52
CA GLU A 190 -14.42 9.16 12.19
C GLU A 190 -15.88 8.93 11.85
N THR A 191 -16.73 8.86 12.86
CA THR A 191 -18.19 8.85 12.70
C THR A 191 -18.68 10.29 12.63
N ILE A 192 -19.36 10.67 11.55
CA ILE A 192 -19.84 12.03 11.25
C ILE A 192 -21.36 12.06 11.09
#